data_d883125fd9866444ace61e428b92477d
#
_entry.id   d883125fd9866444ace61e428b92477d
#
_cell.length_a   1.000
_cell.length_b   1.000
_cell.length_c   1.000
_cell.angle_alpha   90.00
_cell.angle_beta   90.00
_cell.angle_gamma   90.00
#
_symmetry.space_group_name_H-M   'P 1'
#
loop_
_entity.id
_entity.type
_entity.pdbx_description
1 polymer ?
#
loop_
_entity_poly.entity_id
_entity_poly.type
_entity_poly.pdbx_seq_one_letter_code
_entity_poly.pdbx_strand_id
1 'polypeptide(L)'
;MKKYLCACVLASVAMTTFALKKDPDYRLARKSGAQTRFRVHVDDDLGCSVTNADVRVFMGMNFRPKGYWLNGVTDANGAFLVEGKTCGDEIEMHVSKGGYYSTVRKLCFATMGAERKVVDGKWQPFDNEERMMLRRVRNPLDKKLSGEFAYTRHLNTWIGFDLEVGDYVAPHGVGRTVDFEVRIDWDGKWIPEYEGMGVSIRFDGLYSGYYSVPICAESSFKGPYNADPGAAYKQDALFCEKRTSDSERVQSLFDKRHCWVVRSRCEVDSVGTLRKSNYSVVTSIGFSGKRNGLGGFRVIGMFNPTPNDTNLEPKQVPMISP
;
A
#
# COMPACT_ATOMS: atom_id res chain seq x y z
N MET A 1 -13.95 12.97 -27.74
CA MET A 1 -13.18 13.90 -26.86
C MET A 1 -12.32 13.24 -25.79
N LYS A 2 -12.67 12.04 -25.21
CA LYS A 2 -11.84 11.38 -24.17
C LYS A 2 -10.50 10.78 -24.64
N LYS A 3 -10.31 10.47 -25.92
CA LYS A 3 -9.06 9.91 -26.46
C LYS A 3 -7.92 10.92 -26.57
N TYR A 4 -8.21 12.19 -26.73
CA TYR A 4 -7.18 13.24 -26.88
C TYR A 4 -6.59 13.69 -25.54
N LEU A 5 -7.32 13.58 -24.44
CA LEU A 5 -6.81 13.97 -23.11
C LEU A 5 -5.69 13.06 -22.62
N CYS A 6 -5.80 11.75 -22.90
CA CYS A 6 -4.80 10.76 -22.48
C CYS A 6 -3.48 10.89 -23.28
N ALA A 7 -3.58 11.22 -24.57
CA ALA A 7 -2.40 11.42 -25.41
C ALA A 7 -1.62 12.69 -25.04
N CYS A 8 -2.31 13.75 -24.63
CA CYS A 8 -1.65 14.99 -24.16
C CYS A 8 -0.91 14.82 -22.84
N VAL A 9 -1.44 14.02 -21.90
CA VAL A 9 -0.78 13.77 -20.61
C VAL A 9 0.47 12.88 -20.81
N LEU A 10 0.39 11.85 -21.62
CA LEU A 10 1.55 11.00 -21.95
C LEU A 10 2.63 11.75 -22.74
N ALA A 11 2.23 12.62 -23.67
CA ALA A 11 3.17 13.45 -24.43
C ALA A 11 3.85 14.50 -23.54
N SER A 12 3.14 15.08 -22.56
CA SER A 12 3.72 16.05 -21.63
C SER A 12 4.70 15.43 -20.66
N VAL A 13 4.43 14.20 -20.16
CA VAL A 13 5.37 13.45 -19.32
C VAL A 13 6.60 13.00 -20.10
N ALA A 14 6.43 12.57 -21.36
CA ALA A 14 7.56 12.20 -22.21
C ALA A 14 8.42 13.41 -22.59
N MET A 15 7.83 14.57 -22.89
CA MET A 15 8.58 15.79 -23.17
C MET A 15 9.34 16.34 -21.97
N THR A 16 8.76 16.28 -20.76
CA THR A 16 9.47 16.68 -19.54
C THR A 16 10.65 15.77 -19.23
N THR A 17 10.50 14.47 -19.39
CA THR A 17 11.62 13.54 -19.18
C THR A 17 12.73 13.68 -20.23
N PHE A 18 12.40 14.04 -21.47
CA PHE A 18 13.38 14.27 -22.54
C PHE A 18 14.13 15.61 -22.35
N ALA A 19 13.43 16.65 -21.90
CA ALA A 19 14.04 17.95 -21.57
C ALA A 19 15.00 17.86 -20.39
N LEU A 20 14.63 17.13 -19.32
CA LEU A 20 15.49 16.88 -18.15
C LEU A 20 16.80 16.17 -18.50
N LYS A 21 16.79 15.23 -19.47
CA LYS A 21 18.02 14.56 -19.93
C LYS A 21 18.99 15.50 -20.63
N LYS A 22 18.55 16.66 -21.12
CA LYS A 22 19.40 17.66 -21.81
C LYS A 22 19.88 18.80 -20.88
N ASP A 23 19.28 18.94 -19.68
CA ASP A 23 19.66 19.97 -18.73
C ASP A 23 21.07 19.68 -18.15
N PRO A 24 22.09 20.56 -18.41
CA PRO A 24 23.45 20.37 -17.92
C PRO A 24 23.55 20.42 -16.40
N ASP A 25 22.74 21.24 -15.73
CA ASP A 25 22.73 21.39 -14.28
C ASP A 25 22.18 20.12 -13.62
N TYR A 26 21.12 19.54 -14.20
CA TYR A 26 20.59 18.23 -13.76
C TYR A 26 21.61 17.11 -13.92
N ARG A 27 22.34 17.07 -15.05
CA ARG A 27 23.40 16.07 -15.25
C ARG A 27 24.54 16.21 -14.25
N LEU A 28 24.96 17.46 -13.98
CA LEU A 28 25.99 17.76 -13.01
C LEU A 28 25.55 17.34 -11.61
N ALA A 29 24.31 17.66 -11.21
CA ALA A 29 23.72 17.23 -9.94
C ALA A 29 23.69 15.71 -9.79
N ARG A 30 23.28 14.98 -10.84
CA ARG A 30 23.29 13.50 -10.84
C ARG A 30 24.68 12.91 -10.72
N LYS A 31 25.73 13.60 -11.17
CA LYS A 31 27.13 13.15 -11.13
C LYS A 31 27.83 13.55 -9.83
N SER A 32 27.68 14.79 -9.41
CA SER A 32 28.48 15.42 -8.36
C SER A 32 27.67 15.77 -7.12
N GLY A 33 26.34 15.62 -7.19
CA GLY A 33 25.37 16.05 -6.19
C GLY A 33 25.06 17.55 -6.26
N ALA A 34 23.81 17.88 -5.90
CA ALA A 34 23.38 19.24 -5.68
C ALA A 34 22.90 19.41 -4.22
N GLN A 35 22.90 20.63 -3.74
CA GLN A 35 22.40 20.94 -2.39
C GLN A 35 20.91 20.74 -2.34
N THR A 36 20.43 20.18 -1.24
CA THR A 36 19.00 20.13 -0.90
C THR A 36 18.81 20.72 0.47
N ARG A 37 17.74 21.45 0.64
CA ARG A 37 17.32 22.02 1.93
C ARG A 37 15.81 22.10 1.96
N PHE A 38 15.20 21.57 3.03
CA PHE A 38 13.77 21.69 3.32
C PHE A 38 13.53 21.41 4.80
N ARG A 39 12.37 21.83 5.29
CA ARG A 39 11.95 21.58 6.66
C ARG A 39 10.85 20.53 6.68
N VAL A 40 11.00 19.52 7.52
CA VAL A 40 9.99 18.50 7.76
C VAL A 40 9.23 18.88 9.03
N HIS A 41 7.90 19.02 8.93
CA HIS A 41 7.01 19.13 10.08
C HIS A 41 6.33 17.78 10.30
N VAL A 42 6.41 17.29 11.52
CA VAL A 42 5.81 16.02 11.93
C VAL A 42 4.63 16.31 12.83
N ASP A 43 3.43 15.98 12.35
CA ASP A 43 2.20 16.09 13.09
C ASP A 43 1.63 14.69 13.39
N ASP A 44 0.78 14.55 14.39
CA ASP A 44 0.03 13.32 14.60
C ASP A 44 -1.32 13.34 13.89
N ASP A 45 -2.07 12.24 14.01
CA ASP A 45 -3.39 12.06 13.40
C ASP A 45 -4.50 12.91 14.05
N LEU A 46 -4.16 13.74 15.05
CA LEU A 46 -5.02 14.78 15.62
C LEU A 46 -4.56 16.20 15.24
N GLY A 47 -3.49 16.31 14.42
CA GLY A 47 -2.91 17.59 14.01
C GLY A 47 -2.01 18.24 15.06
N CYS A 48 -1.61 17.50 16.10
CA CYS A 48 -0.67 18.02 17.09
C CYS A 48 0.77 17.76 16.65
N SER A 49 1.64 18.77 16.80
CA SER A 49 3.06 18.64 16.47
C SER A 49 3.76 17.58 17.34
N VAL A 50 4.54 16.71 16.71
CA VAL A 50 5.24 15.62 17.37
C VAL A 50 6.70 15.99 17.61
N THR A 51 7.04 16.33 18.84
CA THR A 51 8.40 16.68 19.28
C THR A 51 9.24 15.43 19.53
N ASN A 52 10.57 15.53 19.45
CA ASN A 52 11.48 14.40 19.72
C ASN A 52 11.12 13.13 18.92
N ALA A 53 10.62 13.27 17.71
CA ALA A 53 10.47 12.15 16.77
C ALA A 53 11.79 11.93 16.05
N ASP A 54 12.22 10.68 15.96
CA ASP A 54 13.42 10.30 15.19
C ASP A 54 13.15 10.51 13.70
N VAL A 55 14.03 11.29 13.05
CA VAL A 55 14.00 11.54 11.61
C VAL A 55 15.26 11.00 10.98
N ARG A 56 15.12 10.18 9.96
CA ARG A 56 16.22 9.64 9.16
C ARG A 56 15.95 9.94 7.70
N VAL A 57 16.91 10.53 7.01
CA VAL A 57 16.79 10.91 5.60
C VAL A 57 17.94 10.31 4.82
N PHE A 58 17.63 9.51 3.80
CA PHE A 58 18.64 8.91 2.94
C PHE A 58 19.02 9.87 1.82
N MET A 59 20.30 10.24 1.80
CA MET A 59 20.94 11.08 0.78
C MET A 59 21.70 10.19 -0.21
N GLY A 60 21.14 9.94 -1.38
CA GLY A 60 21.76 9.11 -2.41
C GLY A 60 23.00 9.74 -3.02
N MET A 61 24.07 8.96 -3.20
CA MET A 61 25.31 9.38 -3.84
C MET A 61 25.64 8.43 -5.00
N ASN A 62 25.70 8.95 -6.25
CA ASN A 62 26.08 8.23 -7.48
C ASN A 62 25.47 6.83 -7.70
N PHE A 63 24.66 6.63 -8.71
CA PHE A 63 24.14 5.40 -9.38
C PHE A 63 24.32 4.00 -8.72
N ARG A 64 24.85 3.93 -7.50
CA ARG A 64 24.97 2.73 -6.66
C ARG A 64 24.38 3.05 -5.30
N PRO A 65 24.08 2.04 -4.45
CA PRO A 65 23.49 2.26 -3.12
C PRO A 65 24.48 2.93 -2.14
N LYS A 66 25.41 3.72 -2.65
CA LYS A 66 26.26 4.58 -1.82
C LYS A 66 25.50 5.86 -1.54
N GLY A 67 25.21 6.08 -0.31
CA GLY A 67 24.61 7.27 0.24
C GLY A 67 24.94 7.35 1.72
N TYR A 68 24.43 8.37 2.37
CA TYR A 68 24.53 8.52 3.82
C TYR A 68 23.15 8.83 4.41
N TRP A 69 22.99 8.50 5.66
CA TRP A 69 21.80 8.86 6.42
C TRP A 69 22.06 10.14 7.19
N LEU A 70 21.21 11.15 6.98
CA LEU A 70 21.07 12.28 7.87
C LEU A 70 20.10 11.88 8.97
N ASN A 71 20.53 11.94 10.22
CA ASN A 71 19.73 11.55 11.37
C ASN A 71 19.56 12.72 12.32
N GLY A 72 18.41 12.82 12.97
CA GLY A 72 18.14 13.78 14.01
C GLY A 72 16.77 13.57 14.63
N VAL A 73 16.34 14.55 15.40
CA VAL A 73 15.03 14.54 16.05
C VAL A 73 14.29 15.84 15.80
N THR A 74 12.97 15.79 15.80
CA THR A 74 12.14 17.00 15.69
C THR A 74 12.27 17.88 16.92
N ASP A 75 12.26 19.20 16.71
CA ASP A 75 12.31 20.22 17.74
C ASP A 75 10.99 20.37 18.53
N ALA A 76 10.91 21.41 19.36
CA ALA A 76 9.72 21.72 20.16
C ALA A 76 8.46 22.04 19.32
N ASN A 77 8.63 22.40 18.05
CA ASN A 77 7.55 22.67 17.10
C ASN A 77 7.24 21.47 16.18
N GLY A 78 7.84 20.31 16.44
CA GLY A 78 7.73 19.14 15.58
C GLY A 78 8.49 19.26 14.28
N ALA A 79 9.46 20.18 14.17
CA ALA A 79 10.19 20.48 12.94
C ALA A 79 11.61 19.88 12.95
N PHE A 80 12.09 19.45 11.77
CA PHE A 80 13.45 19.00 11.53
C PHE A 80 13.97 19.60 10.22
N LEU A 81 15.15 20.26 10.27
CA LEU A 81 15.79 20.81 9.08
C LEU A 81 16.62 19.72 8.40
N VAL A 82 16.26 19.43 7.15
CA VAL A 82 17.04 18.58 6.27
C VAL A 82 17.94 19.46 5.41
N GLU A 83 19.25 19.32 5.54
CA GLU A 83 20.21 20.05 4.73
C GLU A 83 21.36 19.13 4.36
N GLY A 84 21.69 19.05 3.06
CA GLY A 84 22.73 18.18 2.61
C GLY A 84 22.92 18.17 1.10
N LYS A 85 23.76 17.28 0.61
CA LYS A 85 24.07 17.12 -0.80
C LYS A 85 23.65 15.72 -1.26
N THR A 86 22.87 15.65 -2.36
CA THR A 86 22.44 14.37 -2.92
C THR A 86 22.62 14.36 -4.45
N CYS A 87 23.00 13.19 -4.98
CA CYS A 87 22.99 12.91 -6.42
C CYS A 87 21.65 12.35 -6.88
N GLY A 88 20.79 11.90 -5.95
CA GLY A 88 19.47 11.39 -6.24
C GLY A 88 18.46 12.51 -6.47
N ASP A 89 17.57 12.33 -7.42
CA ASP A 89 16.37 13.12 -7.58
C ASP A 89 15.21 12.61 -6.70
N GLU A 90 15.47 11.59 -5.91
CA GLU A 90 14.56 11.03 -4.89
C GLU A 90 15.27 11.00 -3.53
N ILE A 91 14.55 11.38 -2.49
CA ILE A 91 14.97 11.29 -1.09
C ILE A 91 13.96 10.41 -0.36
N GLU A 92 14.44 9.46 0.44
CA GLU A 92 13.60 8.65 1.31
C GLU A 92 13.74 9.12 2.75
N MET A 93 12.60 9.44 3.37
CA MET A 93 12.51 9.90 4.77
C MET A 93 11.77 8.89 5.61
N HIS A 94 12.33 8.58 6.77
CA HIS A 94 11.75 7.74 7.79
C HIS A 94 11.53 8.55 9.04
N VAL A 95 10.32 8.53 9.57
CA VAL A 95 9.99 9.17 10.84
C VAL A 95 9.40 8.14 11.79
N SER A 96 9.89 8.13 13.03
CA SER A 96 9.41 7.21 14.06
C SER A 96 9.44 7.85 15.45
N LYS A 97 8.54 7.38 16.31
CA LYS A 97 8.50 7.74 17.74
C LYS A 97 7.78 6.65 18.53
N GLY A 98 8.21 6.40 19.76
CA GLY A 98 7.49 5.52 20.67
C GLY A 98 6.04 5.95 20.86
N GLY A 99 5.10 5.00 20.80
CA GLY A 99 3.67 5.27 20.86
C GLY A 99 3.02 5.70 19.54
N TYR A 100 3.76 5.63 18.43
CA TYR A 100 3.28 5.96 17.09
C TYR A 100 3.67 4.88 16.07
N TYR A 101 2.88 4.74 15.02
CA TYR A 101 3.24 3.99 13.82
C TYR A 101 4.23 4.79 12.99
N SER A 102 5.31 4.13 12.58
CA SER A 102 6.33 4.77 11.74
C SER A 102 5.78 5.15 10.37
N THR A 103 6.36 6.21 9.80
CA THR A 103 5.98 6.74 8.49
C THR A 103 7.22 6.81 7.60
N VAL A 104 7.06 6.39 6.34
CA VAL A 104 8.09 6.46 5.31
C VAL A 104 7.53 7.22 4.12
N ARG A 105 8.25 8.25 3.67
CA ARG A 105 7.90 9.02 2.47
C ARG A 105 9.09 9.10 1.53
N LYS A 106 8.79 9.00 0.23
CA LYS A 106 9.73 9.31 -0.85
C LYS A 106 9.35 10.64 -1.46
N LEU A 107 10.27 11.58 -1.43
CA LEU A 107 10.18 12.85 -2.13
C LEU A 107 10.93 12.75 -3.45
N CYS A 108 10.28 13.04 -4.55
CA CYS A 108 10.89 13.08 -5.86
C CYS A 108 10.89 14.51 -6.39
N PHE A 109 12.06 15.15 -6.46
CA PHE A 109 12.22 16.51 -6.99
C PHE A 109 11.67 16.65 -8.42
N ALA A 110 11.65 15.54 -9.19
CA ALA A 110 11.07 15.52 -10.53
C ALA A 110 9.56 15.77 -10.58
N THR A 111 8.83 15.52 -9.50
CA THR A 111 7.35 15.64 -9.45
C THR A 111 6.84 16.82 -8.62
N MET A 112 7.73 17.55 -7.96
CA MET A 112 7.38 18.65 -7.05
C MET A 112 7.05 19.98 -7.75
N GLY A 113 6.76 19.96 -9.06
CA GLY A 113 6.18 21.10 -9.79
C GLY A 113 7.15 22.21 -10.19
N ALA A 114 8.44 22.11 -9.87
CA ALA A 114 9.42 23.10 -10.31
C ALA A 114 9.71 22.98 -11.81
N GLU A 115 9.77 24.12 -12.50
CA GLU A 115 10.06 24.22 -13.94
C GLU A 115 11.46 23.69 -14.27
N ARG A 116 12.44 23.98 -13.40
CA ARG A 116 13.79 23.40 -13.41
C ARG A 116 14.01 22.59 -12.15
N LYS A 117 14.63 21.42 -12.30
CA LYS A 117 14.90 20.50 -11.19
C LYS A 117 16.14 20.90 -10.38
N VAL A 118 17.08 21.58 -11.02
CA VAL A 118 18.29 22.09 -10.40
C VAL A 118 18.50 23.53 -10.87
N VAL A 119 18.71 24.43 -9.94
CA VAL A 119 19.05 25.83 -10.19
C VAL A 119 20.22 26.21 -9.29
N ASP A 120 21.29 26.76 -9.86
CA ASP A 120 22.50 27.16 -9.13
C ASP A 120 23.04 26.06 -8.19
N GLY A 121 23.06 24.83 -8.66
CA GLY A 121 23.55 23.69 -7.89
C GLY A 121 22.63 23.25 -6.73
N LYS A 122 21.35 23.67 -6.74
CA LYS A 122 20.34 23.34 -5.71
C LYS A 122 19.18 22.58 -6.32
N TRP A 123 18.79 21.48 -5.69
CA TRP A 123 17.54 20.76 -6.02
C TRP A 123 16.32 21.64 -5.75
N GLN A 124 15.35 21.61 -6.63
CA GLN A 124 14.11 22.39 -6.53
C GLN A 124 12.89 21.54 -6.20
N PRO A 125 11.97 22.02 -5.35
CA PRO A 125 12.02 23.29 -4.62
C PRO A 125 13.09 23.27 -3.53
N PHE A 126 13.78 24.40 -3.33
CA PHE A 126 14.79 24.59 -2.30
C PHE A 126 14.20 25.42 -1.15
N ASP A 127 14.49 25.02 0.09
CA ASP A 127 14.01 25.68 1.31
C ASP A 127 12.48 25.64 1.47
N ASN A 128 11.86 24.55 1.01
CA ASN A 128 10.43 24.30 1.16
C ASN A 128 10.08 23.60 2.49
N GLU A 129 8.78 23.48 2.73
CA GLU A 129 8.22 22.77 3.89
C GLU A 129 7.49 21.50 3.44
N GLU A 130 7.74 20.41 4.16
CA GLU A 130 7.10 19.11 3.98
C GLU A 130 6.40 18.72 5.27
N ARG A 131 5.22 18.10 5.17
CA ARG A 131 4.48 17.60 6.33
C ARG A 131 4.41 16.08 6.32
N MET A 132 4.74 15.45 7.43
CA MET A 132 4.61 14.02 7.64
C MET A 132 3.70 13.75 8.82
N MET A 133 2.85 12.73 8.72
CA MET A 133 1.90 12.38 9.77
C MET A 133 2.31 11.07 10.44
N LEU A 134 2.38 11.06 11.76
CA LEU A 134 2.48 9.87 12.58
C LEU A 134 1.12 9.50 13.15
N ARG A 135 0.71 8.25 12.98
CA ARG A 135 -0.53 7.73 13.57
C ARG A 135 -0.25 7.20 14.97
N ARG A 136 -1.08 7.57 15.94
CA ARG A 136 -0.93 7.11 17.33
C ARG A 136 -1.21 5.63 17.47
N VAL A 137 -0.45 4.93 18.29
CA VAL A 137 -0.80 3.59 18.78
C VAL A 137 -1.85 3.75 19.89
N ARG A 138 -2.99 3.08 19.76
CA ARG A 138 -4.15 3.22 20.68
C ARG A 138 -4.46 1.91 21.37
N ASN A 139 -4.91 0.91 20.62
CA ASN A 139 -5.31 -0.41 21.12
C ASN A 139 -4.92 -1.53 20.14
N PRO A 140 -3.63 -1.79 19.96
CA PRO A 140 -3.15 -2.69 18.92
C PRO A 140 -3.46 -4.16 19.21
N LEU A 141 -3.92 -4.88 18.20
CA LEU A 141 -4.17 -6.33 18.21
C LEU A 141 -2.94 -7.13 17.77
N ASP A 142 -2.73 -8.29 18.39
CA ASP A 142 -1.54 -9.11 18.16
C ASP A 142 -1.55 -9.93 16.85
N LYS A 143 -2.68 -9.97 16.12
CA LYS A 143 -2.83 -10.86 14.97
C LYS A 143 -2.62 -10.16 13.63
N LYS A 144 -1.88 -10.83 12.72
CA LYS A 144 -1.72 -10.49 11.31
C LYS A 144 -2.27 -11.60 10.43
N LEU A 145 -2.73 -11.26 9.22
CA LEU A 145 -2.90 -12.24 8.15
C LEU A 145 -1.52 -12.67 7.65
N SER A 146 -1.36 -13.95 7.32
CA SER A 146 -0.06 -14.53 6.98
C SER A 146 0.65 -13.85 5.81
N GLY A 147 -0.11 -13.38 4.84
CA GLY A 147 0.42 -12.75 3.62
C GLY A 147 1.16 -13.71 2.69
N GLU A 148 1.20 -14.99 2.99
CA GLU A 148 1.73 -16.03 2.12
C GLU A 148 0.72 -16.44 1.06
N PHE A 149 1.21 -17.04 -0.04
CA PHE A 149 0.33 -17.60 -1.05
C PHE A 149 -0.20 -18.96 -0.66
N ALA A 150 -1.52 -19.09 -0.54
CA ALA A 150 -2.21 -20.36 -0.54
C ALA A 150 -2.34 -20.86 -1.99
N TYR A 151 -1.99 -22.11 -2.25
CA TYR A 151 -2.00 -22.70 -3.59
C TYR A 151 -3.03 -23.82 -3.71
N THR A 152 -3.75 -23.85 -4.83
CA THR A 152 -4.71 -24.91 -5.15
C THR A 152 -4.57 -25.40 -6.58
N ARG A 153 -4.96 -26.67 -6.83
CA ARG A 153 -5.18 -27.24 -8.17
C ARG A 153 -6.63 -27.16 -8.62
N HIS A 154 -7.54 -26.81 -7.71
CA HIS A 154 -8.96 -26.70 -7.98
C HIS A 154 -9.27 -25.34 -8.61
N LEU A 155 -8.86 -25.20 -9.86
CA LEU A 155 -9.13 -24.01 -10.67
C LEU A 155 -10.60 -24.00 -11.12
N ASN A 156 -11.12 -22.82 -11.40
CA ASN A 156 -12.50 -22.63 -11.89
C ASN A 156 -13.58 -23.13 -10.91
N THR A 157 -13.23 -23.30 -9.64
CA THR A 157 -14.11 -23.80 -8.58
C THR A 157 -14.11 -22.83 -7.40
N TRP A 158 -15.27 -22.62 -6.81
CA TRP A 158 -15.39 -21.82 -5.59
C TRP A 158 -14.86 -22.61 -4.41
N ILE A 159 -13.95 -22.01 -3.66
CA ILE A 159 -13.30 -22.61 -2.49
C ILE A 159 -13.36 -21.59 -1.35
N GLY A 160 -13.78 -22.04 -0.16
CA GLY A 160 -13.78 -21.20 1.03
C GLY A 160 -12.36 -20.79 1.44
N PHE A 161 -12.20 -19.55 1.88
CA PHE A 161 -10.95 -18.98 2.38
C PHE A 161 -11.13 -18.49 3.82
N ASP A 162 -10.20 -18.87 4.69
CA ASP A 162 -10.16 -18.50 6.10
C ASP A 162 -9.17 -17.34 6.29
N LEU A 163 -9.67 -16.16 6.61
CA LEU A 163 -8.84 -14.97 6.84
C LEU A 163 -7.97 -15.07 8.09
N GLU A 164 -8.44 -15.77 9.13
CA GLU A 164 -7.68 -15.92 10.38
C GLU A 164 -6.42 -16.79 10.18
N VAL A 165 -6.53 -17.80 9.32
CA VAL A 165 -5.43 -18.70 8.98
C VAL A 165 -4.64 -18.21 7.77
N GLY A 166 -5.30 -17.51 6.84
CA GLY A 166 -4.72 -17.06 5.57
C GLY A 166 -4.59 -18.19 4.56
N ASP A 167 -5.48 -19.19 4.60
CA ASP A 167 -5.46 -20.36 3.72
C ASP A 167 -6.87 -20.80 3.31
N TYR A 168 -6.95 -21.66 2.30
CA TYR A 168 -8.20 -22.30 1.92
C TYR A 168 -8.72 -23.19 3.03
N VAL A 169 -10.05 -23.30 3.11
CA VAL A 169 -10.70 -24.21 4.06
C VAL A 169 -10.54 -25.67 3.61
N ALA A 170 -10.43 -26.58 4.56
CA ALA A 170 -10.37 -28.03 4.31
C ALA A 170 -11.51 -28.49 3.35
N PRO A 171 -11.25 -29.41 2.41
CA PRO A 171 -10.02 -30.21 2.22
C PRO A 171 -8.95 -29.54 1.35
N HIS A 172 -9.11 -28.26 0.94
CA HIS A 172 -8.26 -27.57 -0.01
C HIS A 172 -7.05 -26.88 0.64
N GLY A 173 -7.08 -26.70 1.95
CA GLY A 173 -6.04 -26.10 2.78
C GLY A 173 -6.25 -26.47 4.25
N VAL A 174 -5.65 -25.66 5.15
CA VAL A 174 -5.71 -25.88 6.61
C VAL A 174 -6.69 -24.94 7.33
N GLY A 175 -7.37 -24.08 6.60
CA GLY A 175 -8.42 -23.19 7.11
C GLY A 175 -9.60 -23.97 7.69
N ARG A 176 -10.34 -23.33 8.58
CA ARG A 176 -11.42 -23.97 9.36
C ARG A 176 -12.77 -23.31 9.14
N THR A 177 -12.77 -22.01 8.87
CA THR A 177 -13.97 -21.19 8.78
C THR A 177 -13.97 -20.42 7.47
N VAL A 178 -15.08 -20.42 6.75
CA VAL A 178 -15.21 -19.66 5.52
C VAL A 178 -15.52 -18.20 5.86
N ASP A 179 -14.59 -17.30 5.56
CA ASP A 179 -14.82 -15.87 5.64
C ASP A 179 -15.38 -15.30 4.32
N PHE A 180 -14.93 -15.87 3.20
CA PHE A 180 -15.44 -15.66 1.85
C PHE A 180 -15.02 -16.84 0.96
N GLU A 181 -15.62 -16.95 -0.22
CA GLU A 181 -15.20 -17.90 -1.22
C GLU A 181 -14.39 -17.19 -2.31
N VAL A 182 -13.40 -17.89 -2.82
CA VAL A 182 -12.55 -17.44 -3.92
C VAL A 182 -12.59 -18.46 -5.06
N ARG A 183 -12.63 -17.97 -6.30
CA ARG A 183 -12.48 -18.77 -7.51
C ARG A 183 -11.37 -18.17 -8.37
N ILE A 184 -10.40 -19.01 -8.73
CA ILE A 184 -9.32 -18.65 -9.65
C ILE A 184 -9.70 -19.18 -11.04
N ASP A 185 -10.06 -18.29 -11.95
CA ASP A 185 -10.39 -18.61 -13.32
C ASP A 185 -9.09 -18.61 -14.14
N TRP A 186 -8.60 -19.81 -14.46
CA TRP A 186 -7.36 -20.01 -15.22
C TRP A 186 -7.33 -21.41 -15.83
N ASP A 187 -6.74 -21.54 -17.03
CA ASP A 187 -6.62 -22.81 -17.75
C ASP A 187 -5.45 -23.70 -17.28
N GLY A 188 -4.66 -23.23 -16.32
CA GLY A 188 -3.50 -23.94 -15.79
C GLY A 188 -2.26 -23.88 -16.69
N LYS A 189 -2.31 -23.22 -17.84
CA LYS A 189 -1.18 -23.07 -18.75
C LYS A 189 -0.40 -21.80 -18.41
N TRP A 190 0.88 -21.95 -18.33
CA TRP A 190 1.81 -20.82 -18.17
C TRP A 190 2.53 -20.63 -19.50
N ILE A 191 2.05 -19.66 -20.30
CA ILE A 191 2.68 -19.29 -21.57
C ILE A 191 3.04 -17.81 -21.53
N PRO A 192 4.12 -17.40 -22.26
CA PRO A 192 4.50 -16.00 -22.35
C PRO A 192 3.42 -15.10 -22.97
N GLU A 193 2.53 -15.71 -23.77
CA GLU A 193 1.38 -15.06 -24.43
C GLU A 193 0.08 -15.21 -23.61
N TYR A 194 0.17 -15.11 -22.36
CA TYR A 194 -0.85 -15.31 -21.35
C TYR A 194 -2.17 -14.57 -21.62
N GLU A 195 -3.27 -15.31 -21.80
CA GLU A 195 -4.58 -14.74 -22.12
C GLU A 195 -5.39 -14.25 -20.92
N GLY A 196 -4.98 -14.55 -19.71
CA GLY A 196 -5.60 -13.96 -18.53
C GLY A 196 -5.86 -14.95 -17.41
N MET A 197 -5.72 -14.43 -16.22
CA MET A 197 -6.13 -15.05 -14.97
C MET A 197 -7.16 -14.14 -14.31
N GLY A 198 -8.27 -14.71 -13.89
CA GLY A 198 -9.30 -14.02 -13.11
C GLY A 198 -9.32 -14.53 -11.68
N VAL A 199 -9.67 -13.67 -10.75
CA VAL A 199 -10.00 -14.04 -9.38
C VAL A 199 -11.31 -13.40 -9.02
N SER A 200 -12.29 -14.23 -8.73
CA SER A 200 -13.61 -13.82 -8.22
C SER A 200 -13.67 -14.10 -6.72
N ILE A 201 -14.19 -13.16 -5.97
CA ILE A 201 -14.45 -13.30 -4.53
C ILE A 201 -15.92 -13.08 -4.31
N ARG A 202 -16.57 -13.90 -3.47
CA ARG A 202 -17.92 -13.69 -3.01
C ARG A 202 -18.05 -13.95 -1.52
N PHE A 203 -18.90 -13.18 -0.87
CA PHE A 203 -19.24 -13.31 0.53
C PHE A 203 -20.65 -13.93 0.63
N ASP A 204 -20.76 -14.96 1.45
CA ASP A 204 -22.06 -15.56 1.74
C ASP A 204 -22.74 -14.89 2.94
N GLY A 205 -24.06 -14.81 2.90
CA GLY A 205 -24.88 -14.23 3.96
C GLY A 205 -25.14 -12.73 3.86
N LEU A 206 -26.29 -12.33 4.37
CA LEU A 206 -26.89 -11.00 4.21
C LEU A 206 -26.00 -9.84 4.70
N TYR A 207 -25.18 -10.07 5.71
CA TYR A 207 -24.39 -9.04 6.37
C TYR A 207 -22.89 -9.13 6.07
N SER A 208 -22.44 -10.23 5.44
CA SER A 208 -21.04 -10.43 5.07
C SER A 208 -20.66 -9.60 3.85
N GLY A 209 -19.40 -9.18 3.76
CA GLY A 209 -18.93 -8.41 2.63
C GLY A 209 -17.74 -7.51 2.96
N TYR A 210 -17.48 -6.55 2.07
CA TYR A 210 -16.40 -5.58 2.24
C TYR A 210 -16.86 -4.17 1.84
N TYR A 211 -16.20 -3.17 2.39
CA TYR A 211 -16.19 -1.81 1.84
C TYR A 211 -14.75 -1.30 1.71
N SER A 212 -14.55 -0.37 0.79
CA SER A 212 -13.22 0.14 0.45
C SER A 212 -13.00 1.50 1.08
N VAL A 213 -11.84 1.70 1.70
CA VAL A 213 -11.42 2.98 2.29
C VAL A 213 -10.02 3.35 1.82
N PRO A 214 -9.71 4.65 1.65
CA PRO A 214 -8.36 5.09 1.34
C PRO A 214 -7.34 4.65 2.39
N ILE A 215 -6.15 4.25 1.96
CA ILE A 215 -5.05 3.93 2.87
C ILE A 215 -4.28 5.17 3.28
N CYS A 216 -3.69 5.13 4.48
CA CYS A 216 -2.57 6.01 4.84
C CYS A 216 -1.29 5.40 4.24
N ALA A 217 -0.96 5.75 3.00
CA ALA A 217 0.06 5.06 2.20
C ALA A 217 1.45 5.07 2.83
N GLU A 218 1.79 6.13 3.53
CA GLU A 218 3.11 6.37 4.12
C GLU A 218 3.27 5.72 5.50
N SER A 219 2.17 5.54 6.23
CA SER A 219 2.18 4.92 7.56
C SER A 219 2.37 3.40 7.48
N SER A 220 3.09 2.83 8.44
CA SER A 220 3.15 1.38 8.64
C SER A 220 1.78 0.79 9.02
N PHE A 221 0.89 1.59 9.59
CA PHE A 221 -0.52 1.26 9.77
C PHE A 221 -1.38 1.93 8.70
N LYS A 222 -1.80 1.18 7.70
CA LYS A 222 -2.46 1.69 6.50
C LYS A 222 -3.97 1.81 6.60
N GLY A 223 -4.64 0.96 7.39
CA GLY A 223 -6.09 0.85 7.49
C GLY A 223 -6.74 1.85 8.46
N PRO A 224 -8.06 1.85 8.58
CA PRO A 224 -8.78 2.59 9.61
C PRO A 224 -8.56 1.95 10.99
N TYR A 225 -8.72 2.73 12.06
CA TYR A 225 -8.63 2.18 13.42
C TYR A 225 -9.79 1.24 13.75
N ASN A 226 -10.98 1.54 13.23
CA ASN A 226 -12.17 0.76 13.48
C ASN A 226 -12.94 0.50 12.18
N ALA A 227 -13.62 -0.64 12.12
CA ALA A 227 -14.63 -0.89 11.11
C ALA A 227 -15.87 -0.01 11.37
N ASP A 228 -16.56 0.37 10.30
CA ASP A 228 -17.88 0.97 10.37
C ASP A 228 -18.95 -0.12 10.16
N PRO A 229 -19.67 -0.53 11.21
CA PRO A 229 -20.72 -1.54 11.08
C PRO A 229 -21.90 -1.10 10.20
N GLY A 230 -22.11 0.23 10.06
CA GLY A 230 -23.17 0.82 9.25
C GLY A 230 -22.83 1.03 7.79
N ALA A 231 -21.59 0.74 7.38
CA ALA A 231 -21.17 0.90 5.99
C ALA A 231 -21.94 -0.02 5.03
N ALA A 232 -22.02 0.39 3.77
CA ALA A 232 -22.58 -0.44 2.69
C ALA A 232 -21.57 -1.50 2.25
N TYR A 233 -21.75 -2.73 2.73
CA TYR A 233 -20.88 -3.86 2.41
C TYR A 233 -21.25 -4.47 1.05
N LYS A 234 -20.25 -4.59 0.17
CA LYS A 234 -20.36 -5.28 -1.13
C LYS A 234 -20.08 -6.77 -0.96
N GLN A 235 -20.83 -7.61 -1.65
CA GLN A 235 -20.71 -9.07 -1.50
C GLN A 235 -19.82 -9.72 -2.55
N ASP A 236 -19.49 -9.02 -3.64
CA ASP A 236 -18.71 -9.59 -4.73
C ASP A 236 -17.56 -8.69 -5.16
N ALA A 237 -16.47 -9.30 -5.57
CA ALA A 237 -15.35 -8.64 -6.23
C ALA A 237 -14.77 -9.49 -7.34
N LEU A 238 -14.33 -8.84 -8.41
CA LEU A 238 -13.65 -9.45 -9.53
C LEU A 238 -12.33 -8.74 -9.81
N PHE A 239 -11.26 -9.52 -9.88
CA PHE A 239 -9.96 -9.08 -10.35
C PHE A 239 -9.58 -9.86 -11.61
N CYS A 240 -8.97 -9.20 -12.56
CA CYS A 240 -8.47 -9.86 -13.76
C CYS A 240 -7.15 -9.27 -14.20
N GLU A 241 -6.33 -10.12 -14.79
CA GLU A 241 -5.16 -9.76 -15.56
C GLU A 241 -5.32 -10.38 -16.94
N LYS A 242 -5.48 -9.55 -17.97
CA LYS A 242 -5.70 -9.99 -19.34
C LYS A 242 -4.75 -9.23 -20.27
N ARG A 243 -4.11 -9.95 -21.20
CA ARG A 243 -3.47 -9.34 -22.36
C ARG A 243 -4.46 -9.26 -23.50
N THR A 244 -4.53 -8.14 -24.16
CA THR A 244 -5.26 -8.01 -25.42
C THR A 244 -4.36 -8.42 -26.58
N SER A 245 -4.96 -8.72 -27.75
CA SER A 245 -4.25 -9.04 -28.99
C SER A 245 -3.24 -7.99 -29.41
N ASP A 246 -3.41 -6.74 -28.95
CA ASP A 246 -2.55 -5.59 -29.29
C ASP A 246 -1.44 -5.35 -28.25
N SER A 247 -1.08 -6.36 -27.46
CA SER A 247 -0.07 -6.28 -26.39
C SER A 247 -0.42 -5.34 -25.23
N GLU A 248 -1.61 -4.75 -25.19
CA GLU A 248 -2.09 -4.02 -24.04
C GLU A 248 -2.45 -4.97 -22.90
N ARG A 249 -1.85 -4.73 -21.75
CA ARG A 249 -2.15 -5.45 -20.51
C ARG A 249 -3.31 -4.76 -19.80
N VAL A 250 -4.50 -5.34 -19.88
CA VAL A 250 -5.63 -4.89 -19.07
C VAL A 250 -5.53 -5.56 -17.70
N GLN A 251 -5.40 -4.75 -16.65
CA GLN A 251 -5.37 -5.23 -15.27
C GLN A 251 -6.47 -4.55 -14.47
N SER A 252 -7.37 -5.34 -13.89
CA SER A 252 -8.22 -4.94 -12.78
C SER A 252 -7.66 -5.58 -11.53
N LEU A 253 -6.65 -4.95 -10.94
CA LEU A 253 -6.00 -5.43 -9.73
C LEU A 253 -6.62 -4.77 -8.51
N PHE A 254 -6.32 -5.32 -7.34
CA PHE A 254 -6.61 -4.66 -6.07
C PHE A 254 -6.00 -3.25 -6.06
N ASP A 255 -6.84 -2.23 -5.83
CA ASP A 255 -6.37 -0.83 -5.80
C ASP A 255 -5.50 -0.61 -4.56
N LYS A 256 -4.20 -0.47 -4.78
CA LYS A 256 -3.19 -0.27 -3.73
C LYS A 256 -3.34 1.05 -2.95
N ARG A 257 -4.21 1.95 -3.41
CA ARG A 257 -4.53 3.22 -2.71
C ARG A 257 -5.65 3.05 -1.70
N HIS A 258 -6.29 1.87 -1.68
CA HIS A 258 -7.38 1.53 -0.78
C HIS A 258 -7.07 0.24 -0.01
N CYS A 259 -7.69 0.08 1.14
CA CYS A 259 -7.84 -1.21 1.81
C CYS A 259 -9.32 -1.59 1.86
N TRP A 260 -9.58 -2.87 2.03
CA TRP A 260 -10.90 -3.35 2.33
C TRP A 260 -11.06 -3.52 3.82
N VAL A 261 -12.20 -3.07 4.35
CA VAL A 261 -12.70 -3.51 5.63
C VAL A 261 -13.72 -4.60 5.36
N VAL A 262 -13.45 -5.78 5.87
CA VAL A 262 -14.24 -6.99 5.66
C VAL A 262 -15.04 -7.28 6.91
N ARG A 263 -16.31 -7.63 6.74
CA ARG A 263 -17.17 -8.23 7.77
C ARG A 263 -17.52 -9.65 7.35
N SER A 264 -17.21 -10.60 8.21
CA SER A 264 -17.42 -12.03 7.98
C SER A 264 -17.92 -12.73 9.24
N ARG A 265 -18.16 -14.03 9.16
CA ARG A 265 -18.65 -14.88 10.27
C ARG A 265 -19.91 -14.29 10.91
N CYS A 266 -20.81 -13.79 10.08
CA CYS A 266 -22.03 -13.15 10.51
C CYS A 266 -23.06 -14.18 10.99
N GLU A 267 -23.57 -14.00 12.22
CA GLU A 267 -24.66 -14.78 12.78
C GLU A 267 -25.88 -13.87 12.98
N VAL A 268 -27.05 -14.33 12.55
CA VAL A 268 -28.30 -13.60 12.69
C VAL A 268 -29.24 -14.34 13.64
N ASP A 269 -30.12 -13.61 14.29
CA ASP A 269 -31.18 -14.20 15.07
C ASP A 269 -32.34 -14.67 14.20
N SER A 270 -33.41 -15.22 14.84
CA SER A 270 -34.58 -15.75 14.18
C SER A 270 -35.42 -14.70 13.41
N VAL A 271 -35.21 -13.41 13.67
CA VAL A 271 -35.83 -12.29 12.98
C VAL A 271 -34.92 -11.61 11.97
N GLY A 272 -33.75 -12.19 11.72
CA GLY A 272 -32.79 -11.69 10.72
C GLY A 272 -31.91 -10.55 11.19
N THR A 273 -31.84 -10.24 12.49
CA THR A 273 -30.98 -9.19 13.03
C THR A 273 -29.58 -9.73 13.27
N LEU A 274 -28.54 -8.98 12.83
CA LEU A 274 -27.14 -9.33 13.05
C LEU A 274 -26.80 -9.35 14.56
N ARG A 275 -26.31 -10.48 15.06
CA ARG A 275 -25.93 -10.69 16.46
C ARG A 275 -24.43 -10.81 16.67
N LYS A 276 -23.75 -11.35 15.68
CA LYS A 276 -22.32 -11.56 15.75
C LYS A 276 -21.67 -11.33 14.40
N SER A 277 -20.48 -10.77 14.39
CA SER A 277 -19.65 -10.63 13.21
C SER A 277 -18.19 -10.46 13.62
N ASN A 278 -17.25 -10.82 12.73
CA ASN A 278 -15.85 -10.49 12.87
C ASN A 278 -15.44 -9.49 11.80
N TYR A 279 -14.44 -8.68 12.12
CA TYR A 279 -13.94 -7.65 11.21
C TYR A 279 -12.47 -7.89 10.86
N SER A 280 -12.12 -7.50 9.64
CA SER A 280 -10.74 -7.59 9.14
C SER A 280 -10.42 -6.38 8.32
N VAL A 281 -9.14 -6.01 8.23
CA VAL A 281 -8.64 -5.09 7.23
C VAL A 281 -7.73 -5.84 6.26
N VAL A 282 -7.99 -5.69 4.97
CA VAL A 282 -7.21 -6.26 3.88
C VAL A 282 -6.52 -5.12 3.14
N THR A 283 -5.21 -5.10 3.20
CA THR A 283 -4.39 -4.04 2.59
C THR A 283 -3.80 -4.43 1.23
N SER A 284 -3.82 -5.72 0.91
CA SER A 284 -3.42 -6.23 -0.40
C SER A 284 -4.03 -7.59 -0.68
N ILE A 285 -4.42 -7.79 -1.94
CA ILE A 285 -4.78 -9.08 -2.50
C ILE A 285 -3.83 -9.36 -3.65
N GLY A 286 -3.30 -10.56 -3.69
CA GLY A 286 -2.43 -11.03 -4.77
C GLY A 286 -2.90 -12.37 -5.29
N PHE A 287 -2.71 -12.59 -6.58
CA PHE A 287 -2.94 -13.88 -7.22
C PHE A 287 -1.82 -14.20 -8.20
N SER A 288 -1.57 -15.47 -8.42
CA SER A 288 -0.50 -15.95 -9.30
C SER A 288 -0.80 -17.33 -9.83
N GLY A 289 -0.28 -17.63 -11.03
CA GLY A 289 -0.24 -18.97 -11.57
C GLY A 289 1.17 -19.55 -11.52
N LYS A 290 1.30 -20.87 -11.38
CA LYS A 290 2.56 -21.59 -11.49
C LYS A 290 2.55 -22.52 -12.70
N ARG A 291 3.72 -22.74 -13.30
CA ARG A 291 3.90 -23.62 -14.48
C ARG A 291 3.34 -25.03 -14.31
N ASN A 292 3.20 -25.52 -13.08
CA ASN A 292 2.64 -26.84 -12.76
C ASN A 292 1.11 -26.85 -12.59
N GLY A 293 0.42 -25.81 -13.06
CA GLY A 293 -1.05 -25.71 -13.01
C GLY A 293 -1.63 -25.34 -11.65
N LEU A 294 -0.81 -24.81 -10.73
CA LEU A 294 -1.28 -24.30 -9.43
C LEU A 294 -1.73 -22.85 -9.55
N GLY A 295 -2.93 -22.53 -9.12
CA GLY A 295 -3.38 -21.17 -8.85
C GLY A 295 -3.05 -20.78 -7.42
N GLY A 296 -2.47 -19.59 -7.24
CA GLY A 296 -2.14 -19.02 -5.94
C GLY A 296 -3.00 -17.80 -5.62
N PHE A 297 -3.43 -17.69 -4.38
CA PHE A 297 -4.14 -16.54 -3.83
C PHE A 297 -3.53 -16.15 -2.50
N ARG A 298 -3.43 -14.86 -2.23
CA ARG A 298 -2.97 -14.36 -0.92
C ARG A 298 -3.71 -13.11 -0.50
N VAL A 299 -3.82 -12.95 0.81
CA VAL A 299 -4.37 -11.75 1.45
C VAL A 299 -3.35 -11.23 2.46
N ILE A 300 -3.10 -9.93 2.42
CA ILE A 300 -2.26 -9.24 3.42
C ILE A 300 -3.15 -8.29 4.19
N GLY A 301 -3.09 -8.36 5.52
CA GLY A 301 -3.91 -7.51 6.36
C GLY A 301 -3.90 -7.91 7.82
N MET A 302 -5.04 -7.79 8.47
CA MET A 302 -5.26 -8.18 9.87
C MET A 302 -6.68 -8.71 10.05
N PHE A 303 -6.83 -9.76 10.82
CA PHE A 303 -8.11 -10.33 11.26
C PHE A 303 -8.31 -10.07 12.75
N ASN A 304 -9.45 -9.50 13.15
CA ASN A 304 -9.83 -9.39 14.56
C ASN A 304 -10.65 -10.63 14.97
N PRO A 305 -10.11 -11.51 15.82
CA PRO A 305 -10.81 -12.74 16.23
C PRO A 305 -11.93 -12.48 17.25
N THR A 306 -12.00 -11.30 17.85
CA THR A 306 -13.01 -10.96 18.85
C THR A 306 -14.31 -10.58 18.15
N PRO A 307 -15.40 -11.34 18.35
CA PRO A 307 -16.67 -11.00 17.74
C PRO A 307 -17.19 -9.63 18.19
N ASN A 308 -17.81 -8.91 17.25
CA ASN A 308 -18.39 -7.57 17.44
C ASN A 308 -17.40 -6.47 17.84
N ASP A 309 -16.11 -6.78 17.96
CA ASP A 309 -15.07 -5.78 18.16
C ASP A 309 -14.65 -5.20 16.80
N THR A 310 -14.91 -3.91 16.61
CA THR A 310 -14.60 -3.19 15.38
C THR A 310 -13.14 -2.78 15.25
N ASN A 311 -12.31 -3.01 16.27
CA ASN A 311 -10.90 -2.63 16.27
C ASN A 311 -10.12 -3.33 15.15
N LEU A 312 -9.41 -2.54 14.34
CA LEU A 312 -8.62 -2.98 13.18
C LEU A 312 -7.15 -2.55 13.29
N GLU A 313 -6.72 -2.15 14.47
CA GLU A 313 -5.39 -1.64 14.71
C GLU A 313 -4.38 -2.80 14.88
N PRO A 314 -3.39 -2.96 13.99
CA PRO A 314 -2.40 -4.02 14.13
C PRO A 314 -1.35 -3.66 15.17
N LYS A 315 -0.80 -4.65 15.86
CA LYS A 315 0.41 -4.44 16.66
C LYS A 315 1.55 -3.95 15.77
N GLN A 316 2.24 -2.93 16.22
CA GLN A 316 3.40 -2.40 15.51
C GLN A 316 4.46 -3.50 15.32
N VAL A 317 4.83 -3.75 14.07
CA VAL A 317 6.04 -4.51 13.80
C VAL A 317 7.18 -3.53 13.84
N PRO A 318 8.19 -3.74 14.70
CA PRO A 318 9.39 -2.92 14.66
C PRO A 318 9.93 -2.90 13.22
N MET A 319 10.23 -1.70 12.69
CA MET A 319 10.99 -1.64 11.46
C MET A 319 12.34 -2.30 11.76
N ILE A 320 12.61 -3.43 11.12
CA ILE A 320 13.95 -3.99 11.10
C ILE A 320 14.76 -2.97 10.32
N SER A 321 15.63 -2.25 11.04
CA SER A 321 16.61 -1.36 10.39
C SER A 321 17.45 -2.23 9.44
N PRO A 322 17.54 -1.88 8.15
CA PRO A 322 18.43 -2.56 7.24
C PRO A 322 19.89 -2.37 7.65
#